data_db22f5a409f50910783074623ec7b7d0
#
_entry.id   db22f5a409f50910783074623ec7b7d0
#
_cell.length_a   1.000
_cell.length_b   1.000
_cell.length_c   1.000
_cell.angle_alpha   90.00
_cell.angle_beta   90.00
_cell.angle_gamma   90.00
#
_symmetry.space_group_name_H-M   'P 1'
#
loop_
_entity.id
_entity.type
_entity.pdbx_description
1 polymer ?
#
loop_
_entity_poly.entity_id
_entity_poly.type
_entity_poly.pdbx_seq_one_letter_code
_entity_poly.pdbx_strand_id
1 'polypeptide(L)'
;MKTVVVVYVISWLILFVVYLVSLFEDRKSKKADKALKDLLNKHKSRRDKILDKLLYVILVVFAPLVVFVVPYVVVKHIKSKKEARIREEEERKSEQEYERHKTECSENYSKWTKSKNNSCGKDYIRLAQSLMDLVRQQKYNEFLNLLDKASLPSTMTLGVKECIRQGTGDRSRLCIKRADDAFTFNIYGYLEFENSAMGAWQAYLVDRLWHSLPLWWHDNYNKRDYIYSKEDINKITHFVERNFDASVLANYDLAPEIYGENGRYYISCCYWTDFGGLKREYVEISLLDGKLDKPFLFDQKVIHRYDCGIMF
;
A
#
# COMPACT_ATOMS: atom_id res chain seq x y z
N MET A 1 0.06 15.33 -27.61
CA MET A 1 1.45 14.90 -27.82
C MET A 1 1.60 13.70 -28.76
N LYS A 2 0.79 12.63 -28.66
CA LYS A 2 0.87 11.43 -29.55
C LYS A 2 0.65 11.73 -31.03
N THR A 3 -0.31 12.58 -31.37
CA THR A 3 -0.69 12.93 -32.74
C THR A 3 0.42 13.73 -33.46
N VAL A 4 1.09 14.63 -32.75
CA VAL A 4 2.18 15.44 -33.29
C VAL A 4 3.40 14.58 -33.65
N VAL A 5 3.73 13.61 -32.81
CA VAL A 5 4.84 12.66 -33.07
C VAL A 5 4.55 11.77 -34.28
N VAL A 6 3.31 11.29 -34.42
CA VAL A 6 2.90 10.47 -35.56
C VAL A 6 2.95 11.26 -36.89
N VAL A 7 2.45 12.49 -36.88
CA VAL A 7 2.51 13.36 -38.07
C VAL A 7 3.96 13.65 -38.44
N TYR A 8 4.83 13.89 -37.46
CA TYR A 8 6.25 14.16 -37.69
C TYR A 8 6.97 12.94 -38.30
N VAL A 9 6.71 11.73 -37.76
CA VAL A 9 7.28 10.48 -38.29
C VAL A 9 6.81 10.18 -39.70
N ILE A 10 5.53 10.38 -40.00
CA ILE A 10 4.96 10.17 -41.35
C ILE A 10 5.57 11.18 -42.33
N SER A 11 5.70 12.46 -41.98
CA SER A 11 6.30 13.48 -42.82
C SER A 11 7.77 13.16 -43.19
N TRP A 12 8.51 12.60 -42.22
CA TRP A 12 9.90 12.17 -42.44
C TRP A 12 10.01 10.89 -43.29
N LEU A 13 9.10 9.94 -43.12
CA LEU A 13 9.05 8.79 -43.99
C LEU A 13 8.76 9.19 -45.44
N ILE A 14 7.86 10.12 -45.64
CA ILE A 14 7.56 10.66 -46.98
C ILE A 14 8.81 11.35 -47.58
N LEU A 15 9.48 12.21 -46.79
CA LEU A 15 10.72 12.88 -47.25
C LEU A 15 11.85 11.87 -47.55
N PHE A 16 11.97 10.84 -46.76
CA PHE A 16 12.96 9.78 -46.97
C PHE A 16 12.67 8.96 -48.26
N VAL A 17 11.38 8.61 -48.48
CA VAL A 17 10.96 7.93 -49.72
C VAL A 17 11.23 8.84 -50.94
N VAL A 18 10.88 10.13 -50.88
CA VAL A 18 11.17 11.11 -51.94
C VAL A 18 12.66 11.21 -52.19
N TYR A 19 13.49 11.21 -51.17
CA TYR A 19 14.95 11.23 -51.27
C TYR A 19 15.46 9.92 -51.94
N LEU A 20 14.96 8.74 -51.52
CA LEU A 20 15.34 7.48 -52.16
C LEU A 20 14.95 7.45 -53.64
N VAL A 21 13.73 7.88 -53.97
CA VAL A 21 13.24 7.96 -55.36
C VAL A 21 14.17 8.92 -56.18
N SER A 22 14.53 10.09 -55.62
CA SER A 22 15.44 11.01 -56.28
C SER A 22 16.85 10.41 -56.52
N LEU A 23 17.35 9.59 -55.58
CA LEU A 23 18.61 8.87 -55.75
C LEU A 23 18.53 7.75 -56.82
N PHE A 24 17.36 7.10 -56.95
CA PHE A 24 17.15 6.08 -58.00
C PHE A 24 16.96 6.71 -59.37
N GLU A 25 16.30 7.85 -59.48
CA GLU A 25 16.18 8.60 -60.76
C GLU A 25 17.52 9.13 -61.21
N ASP A 26 18.39 9.59 -60.31
CA ASP A 26 19.74 10.08 -60.64
C ASP A 26 20.67 9.03 -61.24
N ARG A 27 20.40 7.71 -60.98
CA ARG A 27 21.18 6.62 -61.61
C ARG A 27 20.78 6.28 -63.05
N LYS A 28 19.53 6.58 -63.46
CA LYS A 28 19.03 6.27 -64.80
C LYS A 28 19.30 7.34 -65.85
N SER A 29 19.63 8.58 -65.46
CA SER A 29 19.65 9.72 -66.39
C SER A 29 21.02 10.33 -66.66
N LYS A 30 22.11 9.72 -66.27
CA LYS A 30 23.47 10.30 -66.31
C LYS A 30 23.98 10.75 -67.68
N LYS A 31 23.34 10.42 -68.78
CA LYS A 31 23.77 10.88 -70.14
C LYS A 31 22.89 11.98 -70.74
N ALA A 32 21.60 12.06 -70.42
CA ALA A 32 20.71 13.14 -70.89
C ALA A 32 20.78 14.39 -70.00
N ASP A 33 21.25 14.23 -68.77
CA ASP A 33 21.15 15.21 -67.69
C ASP A 33 22.20 16.29 -67.69
N LYS A 34 23.34 16.06 -68.37
CA LYS A 34 24.43 17.07 -68.36
C LYS A 34 24.04 18.34 -69.14
N ALA A 35 23.39 18.18 -70.29
CA ALA A 35 22.91 19.29 -71.10
C ALA A 35 21.68 19.98 -70.47
N LEU A 36 20.79 19.20 -69.80
CA LEU A 36 19.62 19.75 -69.11
C LEU A 36 20.01 20.44 -67.78
N LYS A 37 21.01 19.91 -67.09
CA LYS A 37 21.57 20.51 -65.87
C LYS A 37 22.25 21.85 -66.15
N ASP A 38 22.97 21.97 -67.24
CA ASP A 38 23.61 23.21 -67.60
C ASP A 38 22.59 24.30 -68.02
N LEU A 39 21.47 23.90 -68.65
CA LEU A 39 20.34 24.78 -68.94
C LEU A 39 19.57 25.22 -67.67
N LEU A 40 19.24 24.24 -66.80
CA LEU A 40 18.52 24.51 -65.55
C LEU A 40 19.35 25.33 -64.55
N ASN A 41 20.63 25.09 -64.44
CA ASN A 41 21.52 25.87 -63.59
C ASN A 41 21.70 27.28 -64.00
N LYS A 42 21.58 27.56 -65.36
CA LYS A 42 21.66 28.90 -65.89
C LYS A 42 20.45 29.79 -65.57
N HIS A 43 19.33 29.18 -65.33
CA HIS A 43 18.07 29.86 -64.97
C HIS A 43 17.66 29.73 -63.47
N LYS A 44 18.44 29.02 -62.65
CA LYS A 44 18.13 28.86 -61.22
C LYS A 44 18.29 30.20 -60.48
N SER A 45 17.21 30.74 -60.00
CA SER A 45 17.19 32.01 -59.29
C SER A 45 18.11 31.94 -58.04
N ARG A 46 18.64 33.08 -57.63
CA ARG A 46 19.45 33.18 -56.39
C ARG A 46 18.71 32.64 -55.18
N ARG A 47 17.38 32.71 -55.16
CA ARG A 47 16.48 32.15 -54.13
C ARG A 47 16.54 30.65 -54.10
N ASP A 48 16.51 29.97 -55.26
CA ASP A 48 16.51 28.50 -55.32
C ASP A 48 17.81 27.91 -54.80
N LYS A 49 18.94 28.56 -55.10
CA LYS A 49 20.26 28.17 -54.57
C LYS A 49 20.37 28.31 -53.06
N ILE A 50 19.69 29.31 -52.46
CA ILE A 50 19.64 29.51 -51.03
C ILE A 50 18.75 28.45 -50.41
N LEU A 51 17.59 28.14 -51.02
CA LEU A 51 16.65 27.11 -50.54
C LEU A 51 17.30 25.72 -50.55
N ASP A 52 18.00 25.34 -51.60
CA ASP A 52 18.74 24.08 -51.67
C ASP A 52 19.80 23.94 -50.58
N LYS A 53 20.55 25.02 -50.30
CA LYS A 53 21.51 25.05 -49.19
C LYS A 53 20.84 24.93 -47.83
N LEU A 54 19.72 25.60 -47.63
CA LEU A 54 18.96 25.55 -46.38
C LEU A 54 18.38 24.14 -46.15
N LEU A 55 17.82 23.52 -47.18
CA LEU A 55 17.32 22.15 -47.15
C LEU A 55 18.43 21.14 -46.84
N TYR A 56 19.60 21.32 -47.43
CA TYR A 56 20.77 20.49 -47.15
C TYR A 56 21.24 20.63 -45.70
N VAL A 57 21.30 21.83 -45.15
CA VAL A 57 21.65 22.08 -43.74
C VAL A 57 20.61 21.45 -42.82
N ILE A 58 19.33 21.59 -43.11
CA ILE A 58 18.26 20.99 -42.34
C ILE A 58 18.40 19.46 -42.35
N LEU A 59 18.62 18.84 -43.51
CA LEU A 59 18.83 17.41 -43.65
C LEU A 59 20.04 16.92 -42.84
N VAL A 60 21.19 17.60 -42.98
CA VAL A 60 22.42 17.20 -42.30
C VAL A 60 22.31 17.35 -40.77
N VAL A 61 21.63 18.39 -40.29
CA VAL A 61 21.48 18.64 -38.86
C VAL A 61 20.43 17.73 -38.21
N PHE A 62 19.34 17.48 -38.93
CA PHE A 62 18.21 16.70 -38.31
C PHE A 62 18.26 15.19 -38.59
N ALA A 63 18.97 14.72 -39.64
CA ALA A 63 19.08 13.30 -39.93
C ALA A 63 19.69 12.49 -38.76
N PRO A 64 20.76 12.90 -38.09
CA PRO A 64 21.29 12.21 -36.92
C PRO A 64 20.28 12.14 -35.77
N LEU A 65 19.54 13.23 -35.57
CA LEU A 65 18.51 13.30 -34.52
C LEU A 65 17.41 12.26 -34.73
N VAL A 66 16.97 12.06 -35.96
CA VAL A 66 15.95 11.08 -36.32
C VAL A 66 16.49 9.67 -36.18
N VAL A 67 17.70 9.41 -36.66
CA VAL A 67 18.32 8.07 -36.64
C VAL A 67 18.62 7.59 -35.22
N PHE A 68 19.01 8.49 -34.32
CA PHE A 68 19.38 8.07 -32.94
C PHE A 68 18.30 8.35 -31.91
N VAL A 69 17.59 9.47 -31.97
CA VAL A 69 16.62 9.87 -30.93
C VAL A 69 15.29 9.13 -31.09
N VAL A 70 14.80 8.97 -32.32
CA VAL A 70 13.51 8.30 -32.52
C VAL A 70 13.55 6.82 -32.09
N PRO A 71 14.53 6.00 -32.47
CA PRO A 71 14.63 4.61 -31.98
C PRO A 71 14.77 4.55 -30.46
N TYR A 72 15.58 5.43 -29.88
CA TYR A 72 15.73 5.50 -28.42
C TYR A 72 14.40 5.78 -27.71
N VAL A 73 13.65 6.78 -28.17
CA VAL A 73 12.33 7.13 -27.61
C VAL A 73 11.33 5.99 -27.78
N VAL A 74 11.33 5.34 -28.97
CA VAL A 74 10.44 4.20 -29.25
C VAL A 74 10.78 3.03 -28.34
N VAL A 75 12.05 2.64 -28.22
CA VAL A 75 12.49 1.56 -27.33
C VAL A 75 12.14 1.86 -25.89
N LYS A 76 12.42 3.08 -25.40
CA LYS A 76 12.06 3.52 -24.04
C LYS A 76 10.54 3.44 -23.81
N HIS A 77 9.74 3.84 -24.80
CA HIS A 77 8.28 3.77 -24.70
C HIS A 77 7.76 2.34 -24.68
N ILE A 78 8.32 1.45 -25.52
CA ILE A 78 7.97 0.03 -25.53
C ILE A 78 8.33 -0.62 -24.18
N LYS A 79 9.53 -0.33 -23.65
CA LYS A 79 9.98 -0.84 -22.35
C LYS A 79 9.06 -0.37 -21.23
N SER A 80 8.75 0.91 -21.18
CA SER A 80 7.82 1.49 -20.18
C SER A 80 6.42 0.85 -20.26
N LYS A 81 5.89 0.60 -21.46
CA LYS A 81 4.61 -0.10 -21.62
C LYS A 81 4.66 -1.56 -21.16
N LYS A 82 5.77 -2.25 -21.42
CA LYS A 82 5.95 -3.64 -20.96
C LYS A 82 6.00 -3.69 -19.44
N GLU A 83 6.75 -2.80 -18.80
CA GLU A 83 6.84 -2.70 -17.34
C GLU A 83 5.50 -2.32 -16.69
N ALA A 84 4.71 -1.46 -17.33
CA ALA A 84 3.37 -1.13 -16.88
C ALA A 84 2.42 -2.35 -16.94
N ARG A 85 2.45 -3.13 -18.03
CA ARG A 85 1.64 -4.35 -18.16
C ARG A 85 2.02 -5.41 -17.13
N ILE A 86 3.33 -5.58 -16.87
CA ILE A 86 3.80 -6.52 -15.86
C ILE A 86 3.26 -6.12 -14.48
N ARG A 87 3.35 -4.82 -14.11
CA ARG A 87 2.80 -4.31 -12.85
C ARG A 87 1.28 -4.52 -12.75
N GLU A 88 0.54 -4.18 -13.79
CA GLU A 88 -0.92 -4.40 -13.83
C GLU A 88 -1.27 -5.88 -13.65
N GLU A 89 -0.48 -6.79 -14.24
CA GLU A 89 -0.70 -8.23 -14.08
C GLU A 89 -0.35 -8.72 -12.66
N GLU A 90 0.73 -8.22 -12.07
CA GLU A 90 1.12 -8.52 -10.69
C GLU A 90 0.08 -7.99 -9.70
N GLU A 91 -0.40 -6.76 -9.88
CA GLU A 91 -1.47 -6.17 -9.07
C GLU A 91 -2.76 -7.01 -9.17
N ARG A 92 -3.15 -7.40 -10.37
CA ARG A 92 -4.33 -8.25 -10.57
C ARG A 92 -4.20 -9.62 -9.91
N LYS A 93 -3.02 -10.25 -9.98
CA LYS A 93 -2.76 -11.55 -9.31
C LYS A 93 -2.83 -11.39 -7.79
N SER A 94 -2.21 -10.33 -7.26
CA SER A 94 -2.24 -10.01 -5.84
C SER A 94 -3.68 -9.75 -5.34
N GLU A 95 -4.49 -9.03 -6.09
CA GLU A 95 -5.89 -8.78 -5.77
C GLU A 95 -6.73 -10.05 -5.81
N GLN A 96 -6.53 -10.92 -6.81
CA GLN A 96 -7.20 -12.22 -6.88
C GLN A 96 -6.83 -13.13 -5.69
N GLU A 97 -5.57 -13.14 -5.30
CA GLU A 97 -5.09 -13.90 -4.15
C GLU A 97 -5.67 -13.36 -2.85
N TYR A 98 -5.73 -12.04 -2.69
CA TYR A 98 -6.36 -11.37 -1.56
C TYR A 98 -7.86 -11.75 -1.44
N GLU A 99 -8.65 -11.63 -2.51
CA GLU A 99 -10.07 -11.96 -2.49
C GLU A 99 -10.33 -13.45 -2.26
N ARG A 100 -9.48 -14.33 -2.78
CA ARG A 100 -9.55 -15.77 -2.51
C ARG A 100 -9.31 -16.05 -1.03
N HIS A 101 -8.26 -15.49 -0.45
CA HIS A 101 -7.94 -15.67 0.98
C HIS A 101 -9.03 -15.10 1.88
N LYS A 102 -9.55 -13.95 1.56
CA LYS A 102 -10.68 -13.33 2.24
C LYS A 102 -11.93 -14.21 2.24
N THR A 103 -12.23 -14.83 1.12
CA THR A 103 -13.36 -15.77 0.99
C THR A 103 -13.14 -17.00 1.86
N GLU A 104 -11.94 -17.59 1.83
CA GLU A 104 -11.55 -18.74 2.66
C GLU A 104 -11.69 -18.40 4.14
N CYS A 105 -11.19 -17.26 4.60
CA CYS A 105 -11.32 -16.82 5.99
C CYS A 105 -12.79 -16.67 6.41
N SER A 106 -13.61 -16.06 5.57
CA SER A 106 -15.04 -15.85 5.85
C SER A 106 -15.79 -17.18 5.96
N GLU A 107 -15.50 -18.14 5.10
CA GLU A 107 -16.09 -19.48 5.14
C GLU A 107 -15.66 -20.25 6.39
N ASN A 108 -14.38 -20.21 6.73
CA ASN A 108 -13.85 -20.87 7.92
C ASN A 108 -14.42 -20.25 9.19
N TYR A 109 -14.47 -18.94 9.30
CA TYR A 109 -15.12 -18.26 10.41
C TYR A 109 -16.59 -18.68 10.55
N SER A 110 -17.35 -18.75 9.46
CA SER A 110 -18.75 -19.16 9.45
C SER A 110 -18.95 -20.63 9.90
N LYS A 111 -18.02 -21.52 9.57
CA LYS A 111 -18.05 -22.91 10.05
C LYS A 111 -17.87 -22.99 11.57
N TRP A 112 -16.90 -22.24 12.11
CA TRP A 112 -16.61 -22.21 13.53
C TRP A 112 -17.74 -21.58 14.36
N THR A 113 -18.33 -20.48 13.90
CA THR A 113 -19.45 -19.82 14.59
C THR A 113 -20.68 -20.70 14.71
N LYS A 114 -20.91 -21.60 13.75
CA LYS A 114 -22.03 -22.56 13.81
C LYS A 114 -21.77 -23.72 14.75
N SER A 115 -20.51 -24.05 15.02
CA SER A 115 -20.16 -25.27 15.76
C SER A 115 -19.84 -25.03 17.23
N LYS A 116 -19.46 -23.83 17.64
CA LYS A 116 -19.01 -23.54 19.01
C LYS A 116 -19.46 -22.15 19.45
N ASN A 117 -20.09 -22.11 20.63
CA ASN A 117 -20.43 -20.88 21.33
C ASN A 117 -19.19 -20.44 22.17
N ASN A 118 -18.24 -19.78 21.59
CA ASN A 118 -17.01 -19.34 22.26
C ASN A 118 -17.01 -17.84 22.42
N SER A 119 -17.77 -17.30 23.36
CA SER A 119 -17.52 -15.95 23.85
C SER A 119 -16.24 -15.94 24.67
N CYS A 120 -15.39 -14.94 24.46
CA CYS A 120 -14.21 -14.74 25.30
C CYS A 120 -14.60 -14.48 26.73
N GLY A 121 -13.94 -15.16 27.64
CA GLY A 121 -14.12 -14.93 29.08
C GLY A 121 -13.69 -13.54 29.52
N LYS A 122 -14.05 -13.15 30.74
CA LYS A 122 -13.71 -11.82 31.30
C LYS A 122 -12.23 -11.50 31.29
N ASP A 123 -11.36 -12.51 31.31
CA ASP A 123 -9.90 -12.31 31.31
C ASP A 123 -9.38 -11.74 29.99
N TYR A 124 -9.97 -12.13 28.87
CA TYR A 124 -9.65 -11.54 27.56
C TYR A 124 -9.98 -10.05 27.51
N ILE A 125 -11.14 -9.70 28.03
CA ILE A 125 -11.61 -8.31 28.09
C ILE A 125 -10.73 -7.49 29.03
N ARG A 126 -10.44 -8.03 30.22
CA ARG A 126 -9.59 -7.36 31.21
C ARG A 126 -8.21 -7.08 30.67
N LEU A 127 -7.60 -8.05 29.98
CA LEU A 127 -6.29 -7.87 29.35
C LEU A 127 -6.32 -6.72 28.34
N ALA A 128 -7.30 -6.71 27.44
CA ALA A 128 -7.40 -5.65 26.44
C ALA A 128 -7.61 -4.26 27.07
N GLN A 129 -8.46 -4.15 28.09
CA GLN A 129 -8.66 -2.90 28.82
C GLN A 129 -7.37 -2.44 29.51
N SER A 130 -6.67 -3.35 30.18
CA SER A 130 -5.39 -3.05 30.85
C SER A 130 -4.32 -2.59 29.85
N LEU A 131 -4.18 -3.26 28.71
CA LEU A 131 -3.24 -2.85 27.67
C LEU A 131 -3.60 -1.48 27.10
N MET A 132 -4.88 -1.20 26.86
CA MET A 132 -5.32 0.13 26.41
C MET A 132 -5.02 1.22 27.42
N ASP A 133 -5.20 0.97 28.71
CA ASP A 133 -4.87 1.96 29.75
C ASP A 133 -3.36 2.23 29.81
N LEU A 134 -2.54 1.21 29.63
CA LEU A 134 -1.09 1.38 29.55
C LEU A 134 -0.66 2.15 28.28
N VAL A 135 -1.33 1.93 27.16
CA VAL A 135 -1.13 2.73 25.93
C VAL A 135 -1.46 4.20 26.20
N ARG A 136 -2.58 4.50 26.84
CA ARG A 136 -2.96 5.87 27.21
C ARG A 136 -1.94 6.53 28.14
N GLN A 137 -1.38 5.76 29.07
CA GLN A 137 -0.37 6.23 30.05
C GLN A 137 1.05 6.19 29.50
N GLN A 138 1.27 5.66 28.29
CA GLN A 138 2.58 5.46 27.63
C GLN A 138 3.55 4.61 28.48
N LYS A 139 3.02 3.62 29.18
CA LYS A 139 3.79 2.74 30.07
C LYS A 139 4.32 1.52 29.31
N TYR A 140 5.42 1.70 28.61
CA TYR A 140 6.01 0.70 27.70
C TYR A 140 6.39 -0.62 28.38
N ASN A 141 7.08 -0.55 29.51
CA ASN A 141 7.55 -1.74 30.21
C ASN A 141 6.39 -2.54 30.83
N GLU A 142 5.42 -1.85 31.39
CA GLU A 142 4.24 -2.46 31.96
C GLU A 142 3.38 -3.12 30.87
N PHE A 143 3.27 -2.50 29.70
CA PHE A 143 2.61 -3.08 28.53
C PHE A 143 3.20 -4.43 28.15
N LEU A 144 4.54 -4.52 28.08
CA LEU A 144 5.24 -5.75 27.72
C LEU A 144 5.08 -6.85 28.78
N ASN A 145 5.05 -6.47 30.05
CA ASN A 145 4.91 -7.42 31.16
C ASN A 145 3.51 -8.09 31.22
N LEU A 146 2.49 -7.49 30.62
CA LEU A 146 1.17 -8.10 30.54
C LEU A 146 1.03 -9.19 29.45
N LEU A 147 2.02 -9.31 28.57
CA LEU A 147 2.01 -10.26 27.46
C LEU A 147 2.61 -11.61 27.90
N ASP A 148 1.93 -12.34 28.80
CA ASP A 148 2.39 -13.59 29.41
C ASP A 148 2.44 -14.78 28.43
N LYS A 149 1.83 -14.65 27.26
CA LYS A 149 1.83 -15.64 26.17
C LYS A 149 2.77 -15.28 25.02
N ALA A 150 3.48 -14.15 25.13
CA ALA A 150 4.44 -13.70 24.15
C ALA A 150 5.87 -14.04 24.58
N SER A 151 6.71 -14.39 23.63
CA SER A 151 8.14 -14.61 23.82
C SER A 151 8.95 -14.07 22.66
N LEU A 152 10.26 -13.94 22.89
CA LEU A 152 11.26 -13.63 21.88
C LEU A 152 12.38 -14.66 21.93
N PRO A 153 13.06 -14.92 20.80
CA PRO A 153 14.31 -15.65 20.80
C PRO A 153 15.29 -15.08 21.83
N SER A 154 16.09 -15.93 22.46
CA SER A 154 17.04 -15.53 23.53
C SER A 154 18.06 -14.46 23.11
N THR A 155 18.27 -14.29 21.81
CA THR A 155 19.16 -13.27 21.22
C THR A 155 18.49 -11.92 21.02
N MET A 156 17.22 -11.78 21.39
CA MET A 156 16.41 -10.58 21.19
C MET A 156 15.75 -10.14 22.48
N THR A 157 15.52 -8.85 22.61
CA THR A 157 14.81 -8.25 23.75
C THR A 157 13.85 -7.19 23.28
N LEU A 158 12.77 -7.05 24.01
CA LEU A 158 11.86 -5.91 23.83
C LEU A 158 12.50 -4.67 24.46
N GLY A 159 12.31 -3.54 23.81
CA GLY A 159 12.88 -2.30 24.29
C GLY A 159 12.15 -1.08 23.75
N VAL A 160 12.69 0.07 24.13
CA VAL A 160 12.20 1.37 23.68
C VAL A 160 13.31 2.06 22.91
N LYS A 161 13.00 2.61 21.76
CA LYS A 161 13.92 3.39 20.93
C LYS A 161 13.38 4.81 20.78
N GLU A 162 14.21 5.77 21.13
CA GLU A 162 13.92 7.16 20.81
C GLU A 162 14.03 7.40 19.30
N CYS A 163 13.04 8.06 18.76
CA CYS A 163 12.96 8.40 17.36
C CYS A 163 12.75 9.90 17.21
N ILE A 164 13.71 10.55 16.54
CA ILE A 164 13.59 11.95 16.17
C ILE A 164 12.73 12.04 14.91
N ARG A 165 11.65 12.78 14.96
CA ARG A 165 10.84 13.11 13.80
C ARG A 165 10.90 14.63 13.59
N GLN A 166 11.33 15.06 12.40
CA GLN A 166 11.40 16.50 12.08
C GLN A 166 10.05 17.17 12.35
N GLY A 167 10.08 18.23 13.15
CA GLY A 167 8.92 19.09 13.43
C GLY A 167 7.99 18.62 14.56
N THR A 168 8.22 17.47 15.22
CA THR A 168 7.25 16.92 16.21
C THR A 168 7.83 16.53 17.55
N GLY A 169 9.10 16.82 17.81
CA GLY A 169 9.81 16.43 19.03
C GLY A 169 10.26 14.96 19.04
N ASP A 170 11.07 14.64 20.00
CA ASP A 170 11.60 13.28 20.20
C ASP A 170 10.51 12.38 20.77
N ARG A 171 10.46 11.15 20.28
CA ARG A 171 9.48 10.15 20.67
C ARG A 171 10.11 8.80 20.85
N SER A 172 9.70 8.13 21.90
CA SER A 172 10.07 6.75 22.16
C SER A 172 9.06 5.80 21.53
N ARG A 173 9.53 4.76 20.86
CA ARG A 173 8.69 3.71 20.27
C ARG A 173 9.14 2.34 20.77
N LEU A 174 8.18 1.42 20.90
CA LEU A 174 8.49 0.02 21.14
C LEU A 174 9.28 -0.55 19.96
N CYS A 175 10.31 -1.32 20.25
CA CYS A 175 11.12 -1.99 19.24
C CYS A 175 11.61 -3.35 19.78
N ILE A 176 12.06 -4.19 18.86
CA ILE A 176 12.81 -5.40 19.16
C ILE A 176 14.28 -5.07 18.97
N LYS A 177 15.08 -5.29 20.01
CA LYS A 177 16.54 -5.14 20.01
C LYS A 177 17.21 -6.49 19.81
N ARG A 178 18.21 -6.54 18.99
CA ARG A 178 19.05 -7.72 18.73
C ARG A 178 20.34 -7.63 19.55
N ALA A 179 21.03 -8.74 19.67
CA ALA A 179 22.30 -8.81 20.40
C ALA A 179 23.43 -7.94 19.80
N ASP A 180 23.33 -7.58 18.52
CA ASP A 180 24.25 -6.68 17.80
C ASP A 180 23.86 -5.19 17.90
N ASP A 181 23.03 -4.82 18.86
CA ASP A 181 22.45 -3.48 19.05
C ASP A 181 21.57 -2.97 17.87
N ALA A 182 21.39 -3.77 16.83
CA ALA A 182 20.41 -3.46 15.80
C ALA A 182 18.98 -3.56 16.36
N PHE A 183 18.07 -2.78 15.81
CA PHE A 183 16.67 -2.82 16.23
C PHE A 183 15.73 -2.82 15.03
N THR A 184 14.53 -3.32 15.27
CA THR A 184 13.43 -3.24 14.30
C THR A 184 12.12 -2.84 14.98
N PHE A 185 11.29 -2.12 14.28
CA PHE A 185 9.92 -1.82 14.70
C PHE A 185 8.93 -2.88 14.18
N ASN A 186 9.39 -3.75 13.29
CA ASN A 186 8.58 -4.86 12.80
C ASN A 186 8.57 -5.98 13.84
N ILE A 187 7.38 -6.43 14.21
CA ILE A 187 7.15 -7.54 15.17
C ILE A 187 6.95 -8.88 14.48
N TYR A 188 6.57 -8.86 13.22
CA TYR A 188 6.23 -10.08 12.48
C TYR A 188 7.46 -10.94 12.22
N GLY A 189 7.31 -12.25 12.46
CA GLY A 189 8.38 -13.23 12.37
C GLY A 189 9.40 -13.20 13.52
N TYR A 190 9.25 -12.26 14.48
CA TYR A 190 10.12 -12.14 15.65
C TYR A 190 9.41 -12.46 16.96
N LEU A 191 8.22 -11.91 17.17
CA LEU A 191 7.40 -12.23 18.34
C LEU A 191 6.77 -13.60 18.14
N GLU A 192 6.97 -14.44 19.15
CA GLU A 192 6.39 -15.77 19.25
C GLU A 192 5.28 -15.76 20.29
N PHE A 193 4.17 -16.43 20.01
CA PHE A 193 3.04 -16.55 20.93
C PHE A 193 2.67 -18.01 21.14
N GLU A 194 2.19 -18.33 22.32
CA GLU A 194 1.65 -19.64 22.61
C GLU A 194 0.53 -19.97 21.61
N ASN A 195 0.56 -21.19 21.06
CA ASN A 195 -0.48 -21.67 20.15
C ASN A 195 -1.76 -22.01 20.93
N SER A 196 -2.45 -20.97 21.38
CA SER A 196 -3.69 -21.02 22.15
C SER A 196 -4.58 -19.84 21.79
N ALA A 197 -5.87 -19.91 22.18
CA ALA A 197 -6.79 -18.81 21.97
C ALA A 197 -6.32 -17.50 22.67
N MET A 198 -5.74 -17.63 23.88
CA MET A 198 -5.19 -16.48 24.61
C MET A 198 -3.93 -15.93 23.91
N GLY A 199 -3.05 -16.80 23.42
CA GLY A 199 -1.88 -16.36 22.63
C GLY A 199 -2.30 -15.64 21.35
N ALA A 200 -3.29 -16.14 20.63
CA ALA A 200 -3.84 -15.48 19.46
C ALA A 200 -4.48 -14.10 19.79
N TRP A 201 -5.15 -14.02 20.94
CA TRP A 201 -5.71 -12.76 21.43
C TRP A 201 -4.62 -11.75 21.75
N GLN A 202 -3.57 -12.16 22.44
CA GLN A 202 -2.43 -11.29 22.72
C GLN A 202 -1.73 -10.83 21.43
N ALA A 203 -1.55 -11.74 20.49
CA ALA A 203 -0.99 -11.42 19.17
C ALA A 203 -1.82 -10.37 18.43
N TYR A 204 -3.14 -10.52 18.42
CA TYR A 204 -4.07 -9.54 17.86
C TYR A 204 -3.95 -8.18 18.55
N LEU A 205 -3.97 -8.15 19.90
CA LEU A 205 -3.86 -6.90 20.65
C LEU A 205 -2.51 -6.21 20.40
N VAL A 206 -1.43 -6.97 20.38
CA VAL A 206 -0.10 -6.43 20.08
C VAL A 206 -0.07 -5.82 18.68
N ASP A 207 -0.56 -6.52 17.67
CA ASP A 207 -0.61 -5.98 16.29
C ASP A 207 -1.34 -4.63 16.26
N ARG A 208 -2.47 -4.54 16.94
CA ARG A 208 -3.29 -3.33 16.92
C ARG A 208 -2.74 -2.18 17.76
N LEU A 209 -2.03 -2.48 18.84
CA LEU A 209 -1.59 -1.50 19.82
C LEU A 209 -0.11 -1.14 19.74
N TRP A 210 0.72 -1.99 19.12
CA TRP A 210 2.17 -1.80 19.03
C TRP A 210 2.56 -0.43 18.48
N HIS A 211 1.90 -0.01 17.42
CA HIS A 211 2.15 1.28 16.78
C HIS A 211 1.45 2.46 17.48
N SER A 212 0.57 2.17 18.43
CA SER A 212 -0.08 3.19 19.25
C SER A 212 0.77 3.66 20.43
N LEU A 213 1.98 3.15 20.57
CA LEU A 213 2.95 3.58 21.56
C LEU A 213 4.17 4.21 20.87
N PRO A 214 4.36 5.54 20.97
CA PRO A 214 3.54 6.54 21.67
C PRO A 214 2.29 6.92 20.88
N LEU A 215 1.21 7.23 21.57
CA LEU A 215 0.06 7.90 20.99
C LEU A 215 0.42 9.32 20.61
N TRP A 216 0.32 9.62 19.35
CA TRP A 216 0.44 10.98 18.88
C TRP A 216 -0.91 11.69 18.99
N TRP A 217 -0.92 13.01 19.14
CA TRP A 217 -2.18 13.72 19.33
C TRP A 217 -3.16 13.52 18.15
N HIS A 218 -2.66 13.42 16.90
CA HIS A 218 -3.48 13.04 15.75
C HIS A 218 -3.92 11.57 15.79
N ASP A 219 -3.07 10.66 16.28
CA ASP A 219 -3.40 9.23 16.39
C ASP A 219 -4.41 8.98 17.53
N ASN A 220 -4.57 9.93 18.45
CA ASN A 220 -5.49 9.80 19.56
C ASN A 220 -6.95 9.65 19.10
N TYR A 221 -7.31 10.25 17.96
CA TYR A 221 -8.65 10.13 17.37
C TYR A 221 -8.87 8.80 16.64
N ASN A 222 -7.79 8.14 16.21
CA ASN A 222 -7.81 6.79 15.61
C ASN A 222 -7.54 5.68 16.62
N LYS A 223 -7.28 6.05 17.87
CA LYS A 223 -7.14 5.12 18.97
C LYS A 223 -8.35 4.21 19.05
N ARG A 224 -8.10 2.92 19.22
CA ARG A 224 -9.15 1.91 19.35
C ARG A 224 -9.56 1.77 20.80
N ASP A 225 -10.79 2.11 21.11
CA ASP A 225 -11.42 1.77 22.40
C ASP A 225 -12.23 0.50 22.21
N TYR A 226 -11.77 -0.60 22.79
CA TYR A 226 -12.43 -1.89 22.67
C TYR A 226 -13.75 -1.90 23.45
N ILE A 227 -14.81 -2.38 22.79
CA ILE A 227 -16.17 -2.40 23.30
C ILE A 227 -16.60 -3.85 23.42
N TYR A 228 -16.96 -4.27 24.63
CA TYR A 228 -17.37 -5.62 24.95
C TYR A 228 -18.81 -5.73 25.42
N SER A 229 -19.36 -4.61 25.87
CA SER A 229 -20.71 -4.51 26.40
C SER A 229 -21.27 -3.11 26.14
N LYS A 230 -22.57 -2.96 26.36
CA LYS A 230 -23.24 -1.65 26.27
C LYS A 230 -22.69 -0.65 27.30
N GLU A 231 -22.27 -1.15 28.46
CA GLU A 231 -21.70 -0.32 29.52
C GLU A 231 -20.36 0.30 29.13
N ASP A 232 -19.57 -0.36 28.26
CA ASP A 232 -18.30 0.18 27.80
C ASP A 232 -18.49 1.41 26.93
N ILE A 233 -19.60 1.49 26.21
CA ILE A 233 -19.93 2.66 25.38
C ILE A 233 -20.11 3.90 26.23
N ASN A 234 -20.66 3.77 27.43
CA ASN A 234 -20.84 4.87 28.36
C ASN A 234 -19.51 5.43 28.89
N LYS A 235 -18.40 4.68 28.73
CA LYS A 235 -17.04 5.11 29.10
C LYS A 235 -16.35 5.87 27.97
N ILE A 236 -16.86 5.76 26.75
CA ILE A 236 -16.37 6.53 25.61
C ILE A 236 -16.83 7.96 25.82
N THR A 237 -15.88 8.87 25.86
CA THR A 237 -16.00 10.27 26.24
C THR A 237 -17.25 10.99 25.73
N HIS A 238 -17.63 12.07 26.40
CA HIS A 238 -18.77 12.98 26.17
C HIS A 238 -19.09 13.38 24.72
N PHE A 239 -18.24 13.07 23.74
CA PHE A 239 -18.54 13.25 22.32
C PHE A 239 -19.61 12.30 21.79
N VAL A 240 -19.76 11.11 22.41
CA VAL A 240 -20.71 10.07 21.99
C VAL A 240 -22.13 10.40 22.47
N GLU A 241 -22.27 11.13 23.57
CA GLU A 241 -23.57 11.41 24.19
C GLU A 241 -24.52 12.22 23.28
N ARG A 242 -23.97 12.97 22.35
CA ARG A 242 -24.76 13.90 21.51
C ARG A 242 -25.47 13.23 20.31
N ASN A 243 -24.97 12.11 19.81
CA ASN A 243 -25.44 11.53 18.54
C ASN A 243 -25.53 9.99 18.52
N PHE A 244 -25.35 9.32 19.63
CA PHE A 244 -25.38 7.86 19.68
C PHE A 244 -26.73 7.35 20.11
N ASP A 245 -27.44 6.65 19.21
CA ASP A 245 -28.65 5.93 19.53
C ASP A 245 -28.30 4.52 20.04
N ALA A 246 -28.34 4.33 21.35
CA ALA A 246 -28.07 3.05 22.00
C ALA A 246 -29.01 1.93 21.54
N SER A 247 -30.15 2.25 20.92
CA SER A 247 -31.07 1.24 20.38
C SER A 247 -30.47 0.44 19.23
N VAL A 248 -29.52 1.02 18.50
CA VAL A 248 -28.75 0.35 17.43
C VAL A 248 -28.01 -0.88 17.98
N LEU A 249 -27.64 -0.86 19.25
CA LEU A 249 -26.91 -1.96 19.89
C LEU A 249 -27.80 -3.08 20.41
N ALA A 250 -29.13 -2.89 20.41
CA ALA A 250 -30.06 -3.86 20.99
C ALA A 250 -29.90 -5.27 20.37
N ASN A 251 -29.52 -5.32 19.09
CA ASN A 251 -29.44 -6.54 18.30
C ASN A 251 -27.99 -7.02 18.04
N TYR A 252 -26.98 -6.36 18.65
CA TYR A 252 -25.59 -6.74 18.47
C TYR A 252 -25.02 -7.40 19.71
N ASP A 253 -24.42 -8.58 19.54
CA ASP A 253 -23.49 -9.12 20.50
C ASP A 253 -22.15 -8.39 20.32
N LEU A 254 -21.71 -7.68 21.36
CA LEU A 254 -20.47 -6.90 21.34
C LEU A 254 -19.27 -7.69 21.86
N ALA A 255 -19.52 -8.87 22.45
CA ALA A 255 -18.45 -9.69 22.98
C ALA A 255 -17.48 -10.12 21.88
N PRO A 256 -16.16 -10.14 22.17
CA PRO A 256 -15.19 -10.68 21.24
C PRO A 256 -15.35 -12.19 21.13
N GLU A 257 -15.06 -12.72 19.96
CA GLU A 257 -15.11 -14.13 19.66
C GLU A 257 -13.77 -14.58 19.12
N ILE A 258 -13.28 -15.74 19.56
CA ILE A 258 -12.06 -16.35 19.07
C ILE A 258 -12.34 -17.79 18.70
N TYR A 259 -12.10 -18.14 17.47
CA TYR A 259 -12.26 -19.46 16.92
C TYR A 259 -10.98 -19.92 16.26
N GLY A 260 -10.65 -21.17 16.34
CA GLY A 260 -9.54 -21.73 15.61
C GLY A 260 -8.75 -22.76 16.40
N GLU A 261 -7.78 -23.34 15.72
CA GLU A 261 -6.88 -24.36 16.25
C GLU A 261 -5.64 -24.47 15.33
N ASN A 262 -4.64 -25.22 15.81
CA ASN A 262 -3.45 -25.54 15.00
C ASN A 262 -2.71 -24.32 14.45
N GLY A 263 -2.65 -23.23 15.21
CA GLY A 263 -1.91 -22.03 14.85
C GLY A 263 -2.68 -21.07 13.95
N ARG A 264 -3.93 -21.36 13.58
CA ARG A 264 -4.76 -20.45 12.79
C ARG A 264 -6.03 -20.10 13.57
N TYR A 265 -6.19 -18.82 13.87
CA TYR A 265 -7.28 -18.31 14.71
C TYR A 265 -8.02 -17.18 13.99
N TYR A 266 -9.34 -17.15 14.18
CA TYR A 266 -10.22 -16.11 13.66
C TYR A 266 -10.79 -15.33 14.82
N ILE A 267 -10.53 -14.04 14.86
CA ILE A 267 -10.94 -13.14 15.94
C ILE A 267 -11.95 -12.15 15.39
N SER A 268 -13.04 -11.97 16.12
CA SER A 268 -13.98 -10.90 15.85
C SER A 268 -14.13 -10.05 17.11
N CYS A 269 -14.02 -8.72 16.96
CA CYS A 269 -14.16 -7.84 18.10
C CYS A 269 -14.66 -6.44 17.70
N CYS A 270 -15.37 -5.79 18.64
CA CYS A 270 -15.88 -4.44 18.47
C CYS A 270 -14.91 -3.40 19.04
N TYR A 271 -14.77 -2.29 18.35
CA TYR A 271 -13.99 -1.15 18.82
C TYR A 271 -14.59 0.17 18.32
N TRP A 272 -14.33 1.21 19.07
CA TRP A 272 -14.66 2.58 18.73
C TRP A 272 -13.43 3.36 18.29
N THR A 273 -13.61 4.26 17.34
CA THR A 273 -12.66 5.34 17.02
C THR A 273 -13.43 6.63 16.80
N ASP A 274 -12.83 7.77 17.16
CA ASP A 274 -13.48 9.07 16.99
C ASP A 274 -13.68 9.48 15.54
N PHE A 275 -12.91 8.91 14.60
CA PHE A 275 -13.07 9.14 13.16
C PHE A 275 -13.91 8.10 12.42
N GLY A 276 -14.33 7.06 13.06
CA GLY A 276 -15.03 6.01 12.33
C GLY A 276 -16.22 5.43 13.04
N GLY A 277 -16.39 5.79 14.32
CA GLY A 277 -17.44 5.28 15.17
C GLY A 277 -17.24 3.81 15.59
N LEU A 278 -18.34 3.13 15.86
CA LEU A 278 -18.35 1.74 16.30
C LEU A 278 -18.24 0.80 15.09
N LYS A 279 -17.24 -0.06 15.15
CA LYS A 279 -16.97 -1.06 14.11
C LYS A 279 -16.77 -2.43 14.74
N ARG A 280 -17.09 -3.47 13.98
CA ARG A 280 -16.67 -4.84 14.26
C ARG A 280 -15.70 -5.27 13.18
N GLU A 281 -14.52 -5.74 13.55
CA GLU A 281 -13.55 -6.30 12.63
C GLU A 281 -13.43 -7.81 12.78
N TYR A 282 -13.02 -8.46 11.71
CA TYR A 282 -12.83 -9.89 11.61
C TYR A 282 -11.42 -10.15 11.07
N VAL A 283 -10.59 -10.77 11.88
CA VAL A 283 -9.16 -10.88 11.64
C VAL A 283 -8.71 -12.33 11.76
N GLU A 284 -7.94 -12.80 10.81
CA GLU A 284 -7.18 -14.03 10.94
C GLU A 284 -5.83 -13.75 11.59
N ILE A 285 -5.48 -14.53 12.59
CA ILE A 285 -4.16 -14.56 13.23
C ILE A 285 -3.52 -15.91 12.92
N SER A 286 -2.36 -15.86 12.30
CA SER A 286 -1.54 -17.04 12.03
C SER A 286 -0.36 -17.08 13.03
N LEU A 287 -0.28 -18.18 13.78
CA LEU A 287 0.78 -18.49 14.74
C LEU A 287 1.48 -19.79 14.33
N LEU A 288 1.69 -19.98 13.02
CA LEU A 288 2.41 -21.14 12.51
C LEU A 288 3.85 -21.12 13.05
N ASP A 289 4.28 -22.23 13.61
CA ASP A 289 5.55 -22.35 14.34
C ASP A 289 5.70 -21.36 15.53
N GLY A 290 4.57 -20.92 16.10
CA GLY A 290 4.54 -19.98 17.21
C GLY A 290 4.74 -18.51 16.82
N LYS A 291 5.27 -18.22 15.62
CA LYS A 291 5.58 -16.86 15.18
C LYS A 291 4.35 -16.14 14.66
N LEU A 292 4.25 -14.88 15.06
CA LEU A 292 3.21 -14.00 14.53
C LEU A 292 3.52 -13.60 13.09
N ASP A 293 2.65 -14.02 12.18
CA ASP A 293 2.56 -13.43 10.86
C ASP A 293 1.71 -12.16 10.87
N LYS A 294 1.80 -11.37 9.78
CA LYS A 294 0.98 -10.17 9.64
C LYS A 294 -0.50 -10.56 9.65
N PRO A 295 -1.29 -10.08 10.63
CA PRO A 295 -2.72 -10.39 10.71
C PRO A 295 -3.46 -9.99 9.44
N PHE A 296 -4.41 -10.81 9.04
CA PHE A 296 -5.21 -10.59 7.85
C PHE A 296 -6.63 -10.13 8.22
N LEU A 297 -6.95 -8.87 7.94
CA LEU A 297 -8.29 -8.32 8.09
C LEU A 297 -9.14 -8.76 6.89
N PHE A 298 -10.06 -9.72 7.11
CA PHE A 298 -10.89 -10.26 6.04
C PHE A 298 -12.30 -9.68 5.97
N ASP A 299 -12.80 -9.05 7.05
CA ASP A 299 -14.06 -8.28 7.01
C ASP A 299 -14.08 -7.18 8.08
N GLN A 300 -14.84 -6.13 7.83
CA GLN A 300 -15.08 -5.05 8.77
C GLN A 300 -16.50 -4.51 8.57
N LYS A 301 -17.30 -4.51 9.63
CA LYS A 301 -18.66 -3.96 9.63
C LYS A 301 -18.72 -2.68 10.43
N VAL A 302 -19.25 -1.63 9.84
CA VAL A 302 -19.58 -0.39 10.54
C VAL A 302 -20.95 -0.59 11.20
N ILE A 303 -20.96 -0.62 12.53
CA ILE A 303 -22.20 -0.73 13.34
C ILE A 303 -22.84 0.65 13.50
N HIS A 304 -22.03 1.65 13.82
CA HIS A 304 -22.48 3.04 13.94
C HIS A 304 -21.38 3.98 13.43
N ARG A 305 -21.73 4.85 12.49
CA ARG A 305 -20.79 5.87 11.97
C ARG A 305 -20.76 7.07 12.90
N TYR A 306 -19.56 7.52 13.18
CA TYR A 306 -19.31 8.75 13.92
C TYR A 306 -18.11 9.48 13.30
N ASP A 307 -18.20 10.79 13.29
CA ASP A 307 -17.13 11.68 12.88
C ASP A 307 -17.05 12.80 13.90
N CYS A 308 -15.92 12.94 14.56
CA CYS A 308 -15.70 13.98 15.57
C CYS A 308 -15.63 15.40 14.98
N GLY A 309 -15.70 15.54 13.64
CA GLY A 309 -15.72 16.82 12.94
C GLY A 309 -14.36 17.55 12.93
N ILE A 310 -13.28 16.89 13.31
CA ILE A 310 -11.94 17.46 13.26
C ILE A 310 -11.37 17.20 11.87
N MET A 311 -11.10 18.27 11.12
CA MET A 311 -10.35 18.21 9.87
C MET A 311 -8.87 18.47 10.14
N PHE A 312 -8.01 17.68 9.51
CA PHE A 312 -6.54 17.81 9.60
C PHE A 312 -5.97 18.50 8.37
#